data_1384c24642d79aa338023ee13613b7e6
#
_entry.id   1384c24642d79aa338023ee13613b7e6
#
_cell.length_a   1.000
_cell.length_b   1.000
_cell.length_c   1.000
_cell.angle_alpha   90.00
_cell.angle_beta   90.00
_cell.angle_gamma   90.00
#
_symmetry.space_group_name_H-M   'P 1'
#
loop_
_entity.id
_entity.type
_entity.pdbx_description
1 polymer ?
#
loop_
_entity_poly.entity_id
_entity_poly.type
_entity_poly.pdbx_seq_one_letter_code
_entity_poly.pdbx_strand_id
1 'polypeptide(L)' 'MTKKKFLKYYNCQMEGKYNMIMQMSEALVETDLNYHDYIDIIKNYNKYYNKYINN' A
#
# COMPACT_ATOMS: atom_id res chain seq x y z
N MET A 1 6.94 -5.07 8.20
CA MET A 1 5.78 -4.22 7.83
C MET A 1 4.94 -3.93 9.06
N THR A 2 4.42 -2.74 9.15
CA THR A 2 3.50 -2.38 10.24
C THR A 2 2.10 -2.19 9.69
N LYS A 3 1.10 -2.33 10.56
CA LYS A 3 -0.29 -2.09 10.18
C LYS A 3 -0.46 -0.66 9.67
N LYS A 4 0.16 0.31 10.34
CA LYS A 4 0.07 1.72 9.95
C LYS A 4 0.56 1.95 8.52
N LYS A 5 1.70 1.36 8.16
CA LYS A 5 2.26 1.48 6.81
C LYS A 5 1.37 0.80 5.78
N PHE A 6 0.91 -0.40 6.10
CA PHE A 6 0.01 -1.11 5.18
C PHE A 6 -1.29 -0.33 4.96
N LEU A 7 -1.85 0.26 6.01
CA LEU A 7 -3.08 1.04 5.90
C LEU A 7 -2.90 2.30 5.03
N LYS A 8 -1.73 2.90 5.03
CA LYS A 8 -1.44 4.03 4.13
C LYS A 8 -1.63 3.61 2.67
N TYR A 9 -1.08 2.46 2.30
CA TYR A 9 -1.24 1.90 0.96
C TYR A 9 -2.71 1.52 0.71
N TYR A 10 -3.29 0.77 1.63
CA TYR A 10 -4.64 0.25 1.50
C TYR A 10 -5.68 1.38 1.33
N ASN A 11 -5.58 2.42 2.15
CA ASN A 11 -6.51 3.54 2.07
C ASN A 11 -6.39 4.29 0.75
N CYS A 12 -5.16 4.50 0.28
CA CYS A 12 -4.93 5.13 -1.02
C CYS A 12 -5.52 4.30 -2.15
N GLN A 13 -5.34 2.97 -2.09
CA GLN A 13 -5.91 2.06 -3.06
C GLN A 13 -7.44 2.11 -3.06
N MET A 14 -8.05 2.15 -1.88
CA MET A 14 -9.51 2.17 -1.75
C MET A 14 -10.13 3.47 -2.25
N GLU A 15 -9.40 4.58 -2.20
CA GLU A 15 -9.87 5.83 -2.78
C GLU A 15 -10.05 5.74 -4.29
N GLY A 16 -9.32 4.83 -4.95
CA GLY A 16 -9.41 4.63 -6.39
C GLY A 16 -8.85 5.78 -7.22
N LYS A 17 -8.09 6.67 -6.61
CA LYS A 17 -7.57 7.87 -7.26
C LYS A 17 -6.42 7.57 -8.21
N TYR A 18 -5.59 6.57 -7.85
CA TYR A 18 -4.42 6.19 -8.63
C TYR A 18 -4.41 4.71 -8.93
N ASN A 19 -3.85 4.34 -10.08
CA ASN A 19 -3.45 2.96 -10.32
C ASN A 19 -2.16 2.72 -9.54
N MET A 20 -2.21 1.85 -8.54
CA MET A 20 -1.10 1.69 -7.59
C MET A 20 0.17 1.13 -8.23
N ILE A 21 0.06 0.52 -9.41
CA ILE A 21 1.22 0.00 -10.14
C ILE A 21 1.69 1.01 -11.18
N MET A 22 0.77 1.49 -12.02
CA MET A 22 1.15 2.35 -13.15
C MET A 22 1.40 3.80 -12.73
N GLN A 23 0.78 4.23 -11.64
CA GLN A 23 0.94 5.59 -11.13
C GLN A 23 1.66 5.56 -9.77
N MET A 24 2.67 4.70 -9.66
CA MET A 24 3.39 4.49 -8.41
C MET A 24 4.02 5.78 -7.86
N SER A 25 4.58 6.62 -8.71
CA SER A 25 5.22 7.84 -8.25
C SER A 25 4.24 8.79 -7.57
N GLU A 26 3.04 8.93 -8.12
CA GLU A 26 1.99 9.74 -7.50
C GLU A 26 1.51 9.12 -6.18
N ALA A 27 1.31 7.80 -6.19
CA ALA A 27 0.86 7.09 -5.00
C ALA A 27 1.92 7.09 -3.89
N LEU A 28 3.20 7.06 -4.24
CA LEU A 28 4.27 7.16 -3.25
C LEU A 28 4.20 8.49 -2.49
N VAL A 29 3.97 9.59 -3.21
CA VAL A 29 3.82 10.88 -2.58
C VAL A 29 2.59 10.91 -1.67
N GLU A 30 1.46 10.41 -2.16
CA GLU A 30 0.19 10.42 -1.42
C GLU A 30 0.27 9.57 -0.16
N THR A 31 0.87 8.39 -0.24
CA THR A 31 0.97 7.46 0.89
C THR A 31 2.08 7.82 1.87
N ASP A 32 3.04 8.63 1.46
CA ASP A 32 4.23 8.94 2.25
C ASP A 32 5.03 7.69 2.63
N LEU A 33 4.95 6.64 1.80
CA LEU A 33 5.73 5.43 1.98
C LEU A 33 7.04 5.55 1.22
N ASN A 34 8.10 4.90 1.74
CA ASN A 34 9.31 4.79 0.94
C ASN A 34 9.13 3.67 -0.10
N TYR A 35 10.00 3.68 -1.10
CA TYR A 35 9.89 2.75 -2.21
C TYR A 35 9.96 1.29 -1.75
N HIS A 36 10.85 0.97 -0.82
CA HIS A 36 11.03 -0.41 -0.36
C HIS A 36 9.76 -0.94 0.33
N ASP A 37 9.16 -0.13 1.18
CA ASP A 37 7.91 -0.52 1.85
C ASP A 37 6.78 -0.67 0.84
N TYR A 38 6.70 0.24 -0.13
CA TYR A 38 5.68 0.19 -1.17
C TYR A 38 5.76 -1.11 -1.98
N ILE A 39 6.96 -1.46 -2.42
CA ILE A 39 7.17 -2.69 -3.20
C ILE A 39 6.92 -3.94 -2.36
N ASP A 40 7.34 -3.92 -1.10
CA ASP A 40 7.07 -5.04 -0.19
C ASP A 40 5.57 -5.29 -0.05
N ILE A 41 4.78 -4.23 0.06
CA ILE A 41 3.32 -4.35 0.15
C ILE A 41 2.76 -4.98 -1.13
N ILE A 42 3.22 -4.55 -2.30
CA ILE A 42 2.76 -5.12 -3.57
C ILE A 42 3.08 -6.61 -3.65
N LYS A 43 4.32 -6.98 -3.32
CA LYS A 43 4.78 -8.37 -3.41
C LYS A 43 4.07 -9.30 -2.44
N ASN A 44 3.71 -8.79 -1.27
CA ASN A 44 3.15 -9.59 -0.19
C ASN A 44 1.74 -9.12 0.20
N TYR A 45 1.01 -8.57 -0.73
CA TYR A 45 -0.28 -7.92 -0.46
C TYR A 45 -1.25 -8.84 0.27
N ASN A 46 -1.43 -10.07 -0.23
CA ASN A 46 -2.39 -11.01 0.38
C ASN A 46 -2.01 -11.36 1.80
N LYS A 47 -0.71 -11.55 2.05
CA LYS A 47 -0.20 -11.85 3.40
C LYS A 47 -0.54 -10.71 4.36
N TYR A 48 -0.28 -9.47 3.96
CA TYR A 48 -0.53 -8.32 4.82
C TYR A 48 -2.02 -8.02 4.94
N TYR A 49 -2.77 -8.18 3.86
CA TYR A 49 -4.22 -8.03 3.89
C TYR A 49 -4.85 -8.98 4.92
N ASN A 50 -4.47 -10.25 4.87
CA ASN A 50 -5.00 -11.22 5.81
C ASN A 50 -4.60 -10.91 7.25
N LYS A 51 -3.39 -10.40 7.44
CA LYS A 51 -2.88 -10.08 8.77
C LYS A 51 -3.54 -8.84 9.37
N TYR A 52 -3.74 -7.79 8.57
CA TYR A 52 -4.13 -6.48 9.09
C TYR A 52 -5.58 -6.10 8.84
N ILE A 53 -6.20 -6.62 7.80
CA ILE A 53 -7.56 -6.23 7.41
C ILE A 53 -8.56 -7.36 7.70
N ASN A 54 -8.23 -8.56 7.26
CA ASN A 54 -9.13 -9.71 7.29
C ASN A 54 -8.90 -10.61 8.51
N ASN A 55 -8.28 -10.09 9.52
CA ASN A 55 -7.96 -10.87 10.73
C ASN A 55 -9.15 -10.88 11.69
#